data_fb50bf846894b764a27dc502db135142
#
_entry.id   fb50bf846894b764a27dc502db135142
#
_cell.length_a   1.000
_cell.length_b   1.000
_cell.length_c   1.000
_cell.angle_alpha   90.00
_cell.angle_beta   90.00
_cell.angle_gamma   90.00
#
_symmetry.space_group_name_H-M   'P 1'
#
loop_
_entity.id
_entity.type
_entity.pdbx_description
1 polymer ?
#
loop_
_entity_poly.entity_id
_entity_poly.type
_entity_poly.pdbx_seq_one_letter_code
_entity_poly.pdbx_strand_id
1 'polypeptide(L)'
;MTVRRLLRASCLAALALCACDRDADRIARQLTGGDPGKGKRDLVKYGCDTCHNIPGVLTATATVGPPLSQIGLRSYLAGRIDNTPENMIRWIRAPRSVDPETAMPETGVTEADGHDIAAYLYTLR
;
A
#
# COMPACT_ATOMS: atom_id res chain seq x y z
N MET A 1 29.02 -30.44 -16.90
CA MET A 1 28.74 -29.10 -17.51
C MET A 1 27.34 -28.55 -17.19
N THR A 2 26.41 -29.33 -16.72
CA THR A 2 24.98 -28.98 -16.53
C THR A 2 24.69 -28.22 -15.22
N VAL A 3 25.32 -28.56 -14.12
CA VAL A 3 25.01 -27.95 -12.80
C VAL A 3 25.39 -26.45 -12.71
N ARG A 4 26.52 -26.04 -13.31
CA ARG A 4 26.96 -24.65 -13.38
C ARG A 4 26.01 -23.74 -14.20
N ARG A 5 25.35 -24.28 -15.23
CA ARG A 5 24.37 -23.55 -16.05
C ARG A 5 23.05 -23.36 -15.28
N LEU A 6 22.60 -24.36 -14.51
CA LEU A 6 21.40 -24.28 -13.69
C LEU A 6 21.52 -23.27 -12.54
N LEU A 7 22.70 -23.23 -11.85
CA LEU A 7 22.97 -22.24 -10.80
C LEU A 7 22.98 -20.80 -11.33
N ARG A 8 23.51 -20.57 -12.54
CA ARG A 8 23.51 -19.23 -13.16
C ARG A 8 22.12 -18.77 -13.57
N ALA A 9 21.27 -19.67 -14.06
CA ALA A 9 19.89 -19.37 -14.43
C ALA A 9 19.04 -19.03 -13.17
N SER A 10 19.22 -19.73 -12.06
CA SER A 10 18.53 -19.44 -10.79
C SER A 10 18.92 -18.08 -10.20
N CYS A 11 20.21 -17.70 -10.26
CA CYS A 11 20.65 -16.38 -9.78
C CYS A 11 20.10 -15.23 -10.62
N LEU A 12 20.01 -15.38 -11.92
CA LEU A 12 19.46 -14.35 -12.83
C LEU A 12 17.96 -14.16 -12.62
N ALA A 13 17.20 -15.23 -12.37
CA ALA A 13 15.77 -15.15 -12.07
C ALA A 13 15.49 -14.45 -10.72
N ALA A 14 16.31 -14.73 -9.70
CA ALA A 14 16.19 -14.06 -8.40
C ALA A 14 16.50 -12.56 -8.47
N LEU A 15 17.45 -12.14 -9.28
CA LEU A 15 17.79 -10.72 -9.48
C LEU A 15 16.66 -9.97 -10.21
N ALA A 16 15.96 -10.60 -11.14
CA ALA A 16 14.85 -9.98 -11.86
C ALA A 16 13.63 -9.71 -10.96
N LEU A 17 13.33 -10.59 -10.01
CA LEU A 17 12.23 -10.41 -9.04
C LEU A 17 12.50 -9.23 -8.08
N CYS A 18 13.74 -9.06 -7.61
CA CYS A 18 14.12 -7.93 -6.75
C CYS A 18 14.05 -6.56 -7.47
N ALA A 19 14.17 -6.53 -8.79
CA ALA A 19 14.10 -5.28 -9.55
C ALA A 19 12.67 -4.73 -9.62
N CYS A 20 11.66 -5.60 -9.74
CA CYS A 20 10.25 -5.17 -9.84
C CYS A 20 9.75 -4.50 -8.54
N ASP A 21 10.13 -5.02 -7.37
CA ASP A 21 9.73 -4.41 -6.08
C ASP A 21 10.35 -3.02 -5.90
N ARG A 22 11.62 -2.87 -6.28
CA ARG A 22 12.31 -1.56 -6.20
C ARG A 22 11.70 -0.51 -7.11
N ASP A 23 11.22 -0.91 -8.28
CA ASP A 23 10.55 0.00 -9.20
C ASP A 23 9.18 0.42 -8.69
N ALA A 24 8.41 -0.47 -8.08
CA ALA A 24 7.14 -0.15 -7.44
C ALA A 24 7.32 0.86 -6.30
N ASP A 25 8.29 0.63 -5.42
CA ASP A 25 8.63 1.55 -4.33
C ASP A 25 9.06 2.93 -4.85
N ARG A 26 9.92 2.97 -5.86
CA ARG A 26 10.39 4.23 -6.45
C ARG A 26 9.24 5.04 -7.04
N ILE A 27 8.36 4.39 -7.80
CA ILE A 27 7.18 5.04 -8.39
C ILE A 27 6.25 5.55 -7.29
N ALA A 28 5.98 4.74 -6.27
CA ALA A 28 5.13 5.13 -5.15
C ALA A 28 5.67 6.35 -4.40
N ARG A 29 6.99 6.41 -4.14
CA ARG A 29 7.66 7.58 -3.55
C ARG A 29 7.51 8.84 -4.41
N GLN A 30 7.67 8.71 -5.73
CA GLN A 30 7.53 9.83 -6.66
C GLN A 30 6.09 10.36 -6.71
N LEU A 31 5.10 9.46 -6.64
CA LEU A 31 3.68 9.83 -6.68
C LEU A 31 3.22 10.50 -5.40
N THR A 32 3.65 10.01 -4.25
CA THR A 32 3.08 10.40 -2.95
C THR A 32 4.00 11.28 -2.11
N GLY A 33 5.30 11.30 -2.40
CA GLY A 33 6.31 11.93 -1.54
C GLY A 33 6.63 11.15 -0.26
N GLY A 34 5.99 10.00 -0.02
CA GLY A 34 6.14 9.18 1.18
C GLY A 34 7.09 8.00 1.03
N ASP A 35 7.36 7.31 2.14
CA ASP A 35 8.19 6.11 2.23
C ASP A 35 7.34 4.84 2.39
N PRO A 36 7.30 3.91 1.40
CA PRO A 36 6.50 2.70 1.50
C PRO A 36 6.86 1.81 2.69
N GLY A 37 8.14 1.74 3.06
CA GLY A 37 8.60 0.94 4.20
C GLY A 37 8.12 1.49 5.54
N LYS A 38 8.07 2.82 5.69
CA LYS A 38 7.43 3.47 6.85
C LYS A 38 5.92 3.28 6.81
N GLY A 39 5.29 3.52 5.66
CA GLY A 39 3.85 3.36 5.49
C GLY A 39 3.35 1.97 5.87
N LYS A 40 4.10 0.91 5.54
CA LYS A 40 3.80 -0.45 5.98
C LYS A 40 3.73 -0.59 7.51
N ARG A 41 4.64 0.04 8.24
CA ARG A 41 4.62 0.04 9.72
C ARG A 41 3.50 0.90 10.28
N ASP A 42 3.24 2.03 9.63
CA ASP A 42 2.21 2.98 10.04
C ASP A 42 0.80 2.40 9.87
N LEU A 43 0.56 1.52 8.89
CA LEU A 43 -0.70 0.77 8.77
C LEU A 43 -1.02 -0.03 10.05
N VAL A 44 -0.02 -0.64 10.68
CA VAL A 44 -0.19 -1.34 11.97
C VAL A 44 -0.28 -0.33 13.13
N LYS A 45 0.56 0.68 13.14
CA LYS A 45 0.56 1.75 14.17
C LYS A 45 -0.81 2.42 14.31
N TYR A 46 -1.50 2.65 13.22
CA TYR A 46 -2.81 3.29 13.19
C TYR A 46 -3.99 2.30 13.18
N GLY A 47 -3.73 1.00 13.32
CA GLY A 47 -4.75 -0.04 13.47
C GLY A 47 -5.51 -0.39 12.18
N CYS A 48 -4.98 -0.07 11.01
CA CYS A 48 -5.61 -0.39 9.73
C CYS A 48 -5.78 -1.90 9.53
N ASP A 49 -4.84 -2.68 10.07
CA ASP A 49 -4.82 -4.14 10.05
C ASP A 49 -5.95 -4.79 10.88
N THR A 50 -6.58 -4.05 11.79
CA THR A 50 -7.72 -4.55 12.57
C THR A 50 -9.01 -4.68 11.76
N CYS A 51 -9.10 -3.96 10.64
CA CYS A 51 -10.29 -3.96 9.76
C CYS A 51 -9.99 -4.49 8.36
N HIS A 52 -8.80 -4.27 7.84
CA HIS A 52 -8.45 -4.59 6.46
C HIS A 52 -7.50 -5.79 6.35
N ASN A 53 -7.72 -6.59 5.29
CA ASN A 53 -6.69 -7.50 4.79
C ASN A 53 -5.71 -6.69 3.92
N ILE A 54 -4.41 -6.70 4.28
CA ILE A 54 -3.38 -5.89 3.64
C ILE A 54 -2.23 -6.79 3.20
N PRO A 55 -2.01 -6.99 1.90
CA PRO A 55 -0.89 -7.79 1.42
C PRO A 55 0.44 -7.33 2.01
N GLY A 56 1.27 -8.28 2.43
CA GLY A 56 2.58 -8.01 3.00
C GLY A 56 2.59 -7.57 4.48
N VAL A 57 1.44 -7.32 5.10
CA VAL A 57 1.29 -7.05 6.54
C VAL A 57 0.74 -8.29 7.23
N LEU A 58 1.57 -8.99 8.01
CA LEU A 58 1.24 -10.31 8.55
C LEU A 58 0.03 -10.31 9.49
N THR A 59 -0.16 -9.24 10.25
CA THR A 59 -1.30 -9.09 11.19
C THR A 59 -2.61 -8.72 10.49
N ALA A 60 -2.54 -8.22 9.27
CA ALA A 60 -3.67 -7.65 8.53
C ALA A 60 -4.46 -8.73 7.78
N THR A 61 -5.20 -9.57 8.50
CA THR A 61 -6.04 -10.65 7.95
C THR A 61 -7.53 -10.40 8.14
N ALA A 62 -7.91 -9.24 8.67
CA ALA A 62 -9.29 -8.89 8.97
C ALA A 62 -10.14 -8.70 7.69
N THR A 63 -11.45 -8.88 7.84
CA THR A 63 -12.43 -8.82 6.74
C THR A 63 -13.59 -7.84 7.04
N VAL A 64 -13.42 -6.97 8.03
CA VAL A 64 -14.42 -5.94 8.38
C VAL A 64 -14.50 -4.88 7.30
N GLY A 65 -13.35 -4.39 6.84
CA GLY A 65 -13.23 -3.52 5.68
C GLY A 65 -12.87 -4.30 4.40
N PRO A 66 -12.98 -3.70 3.23
CA PRO A 66 -12.58 -4.33 1.97
C PRO A 66 -11.07 -4.65 1.98
N PRO A 67 -10.63 -5.74 1.31
CA PRO A 67 -9.22 -6.03 1.17
C PRO A 67 -8.52 -4.91 0.38
N LEU A 68 -7.28 -4.59 0.79
CA LEU A 68 -6.49 -3.54 0.13
C LEU A 68 -5.57 -4.08 -0.98
N SER A 69 -5.73 -5.35 -1.36
CA SER A 69 -5.07 -5.88 -2.55
C SER A 69 -5.43 -5.06 -3.77
N GLN A 70 -4.43 -4.78 -4.62
CA GLN A 70 -4.57 -4.01 -5.85
C GLN A 70 -5.19 -2.60 -5.67
N ILE A 71 -5.13 -2.04 -4.46
CA ILE A 71 -5.69 -0.70 -4.20
C ILE A 71 -5.04 0.36 -5.08
N GLY A 72 -3.75 0.22 -5.40
CA GLY A 72 -3.02 1.12 -6.28
C GLY A 72 -3.45 1.08 -7.75
N LEU A 73 -4.28 0.11 -8.16
CA LEU A 73 -4.81 -0.03 -9.52
C LEU A 73 -6.29 0.35 -9.63
N ARG A 74 -6.97 0.61 -8.53
CA ARG A 74 -8.40 0.97 -8.56
C ARG A 74 -8.58 2.36 -9.13
N SER A 75 -9.63 2.57 -9.90
CA SER A 75 -9.98 3.89 -10.43
C SER A 75 -10.55 4.82 -9.36
N TYR A 76 -11.24 4.27 -8.36
CA TYR A 76 -11.93 5.03 -7.32
C TYR A 76 -11.57 4.55 -5.91
N LEU A 77 -11.62 5.48 -4.95
CA LEU A 77 -11.56 5.25 -3.51
C LEU A 77 -12.96 5.41 -2.91
N ALA A 78 -13.32 4.52 -1.97
CA ALA A 78 -14.63 4.50 -1.32
C ALA A 78 -15.84 4.50 -2.31
N GLY A 79 -15.61 4.21 -3.58
CA GLY A 79 -16.63 4.33 -4.63
C GLY A 79 -17.10 5.77 -4.90
N ARG A 80 -16.38 6.79 -4.40
CA ARG A 80 -16.85 8.20 -4.43
C ARG A 80 -15.88 9.18 -5.08
N ILE A 81 -14.58 8.98 -4.93
CA ILE A 81 -13.55 9.90 -5.42
C ILE A 81 -12.50 9.18 -6.26
N ASP A 82 -11.90 9.88 -7.20
CA ASP A 82 -10.83 9.33 -8.02
C ASP A 82 -9.64 8.91 -7.17
N ASN A 83 -9.01 7.81 -7.55
CA ASN A 83 -7.81 7.31 -6.90
C ASN A 83 -6.58 8.12 -7.33
N THR A 84 -6.39 9.27 -6.73
CA THR A 84 -5.18 10.09 -6.84
C THR A 84 -4.41 10.07 -5.52
N PRO A 85 -3.10 10.39 -5.51
CA PRO A 85 -2.32 10.47 -4.28
C PRO A 85 -2.95 11.39 -3.23
N GLU A 86 -3.40 12.56 -3.63
CA GLU A 86 -4.03 13.55 -2.75
C GLU A 86 -5.33 13.00 -2.15
N ASN A 87 -6.16 12.37 -2.97
CA ASN A 87 -7.42 11.77 -2.54
C ASN A 87 -7.20 10.53 -1.65
N MET A 88 -6.16 9.73 -1.92
CA MET A 88 -5.77 8.62 -1.05
C MET A 88 -5.37 9.13 0.33
N ILE A 89 -4.51 10.15 0.41
CA ILE A 89 -4.07 10.76 1.67
C ILE A 89 -5.27 11.38 2.40
N ARG A 90 -6.14 12.08 1.69
CA ARG A 90 -7.37 12.65 2.26
C ARG A 90 -8.28 11.57 2.83
N TRP A 91 -8.51 10.48 2.09
CA TRP A 91 -9.33 9.35 2.53
C TRP A 91 -8.79 8.68 3.78
N ILE A 92 -7.47 8.47 3.86
CA ILE A 92 -6.80 7.88 5.01
C ILE A 92 -6.94 8.78 6.25
N ARG A 93 -6.76 10.09 6.11
CA ARG A 93 -6.68 11.04 7.22
C ARG A 93 -8.03 11.53 7.71
N ALA A 94 -8.97 11.70 6.81
CA ALA A 94 -10.29 12.28 7.10
C ALA A 94 -11.38 11.58 6.28
N PRO A 95 -11.65 10.30 6.55
CA PRO A 95 -12.58 9.50 5.74
C PRO A 95 -13.98 10.09 5.70
N ARG A 96 -14.46 10.68 6.80
CA ARG A 96 -15.77 11.31 6.85
C ARG A 96 -15.90 12.59 6.03
N SER A 97 -14.76 13.21 5.66
CA SER A 97 -14.77 14.35 4.71
C SER A 97 -15.07 13.91 3.27
N VAL A 98 -14.92 12.62 2.97
CA VAL A 98 -15.20 12.00 1.67
C VAL A 98 -16.55 11.29 1.70
N ASP A 99 -16.80 10.53 2.75
CA ASP A 99 -18.04 9.83 2.99
C ASP A 99 -18.48 9.99 4.45
N PRO A 100 -19.45 10.87 4.75
CA PRO A 100 -19.90 11.10 6.13
C PRO A 100 -20.49 9.86 6.81
N GLU A 101 -20.95 8.88 6.03
CA GLU A 101 -21.58 7.64 6.51
C GLU A 101 -20.60 6.46 6.58
N THR A 102 -19.32 6.69 6.28
CA THR A 102 -18.33 5.61 6.28
C THR A 102 -18.18 4.96 7.65
N ALA A 103 -18.02 3.64 7.66
CA ALA A 103 -17.62 2.89 8.85
C ALA A 103 -16.10 3.01 9.15
N MET A 104 -15.31 3.50 8.21
CA MET A 104 -13.87 3.73 8.42
C MET A 104 -13.69 4.85 9.46
N PRO A 105 -13.01 4.59 10.59
CA PRO A 105 -12.85 5.59 11.64
C PRO A 105 -11.78 6.63 11.27
N GLU A 106 -11.85 7.79 11.92
CA GLU A 106 -10.74 8.74 11.93
C GLU A 106 -9.69 8.27 12.93
N THR A 107 -8.54 7.84 12.44
CA THR A 107 -7.48 7.21 13.23
C THR A 107 -6.41 8.20 13.70
N GLY A 108 -6.53 9.48 13.36
CA GLY A 108 -5.59 10.51 13.74
C GLY A 108 -4.27 10.45 12.97
N VAL A 109 -4.26 9.88 11.78
CA VAL A 109 -3.07 9.81 10.91
C VAL A 109 -2.56 11.21 10.61
N THR A 110 -1.28 11.46 10.91
CA THR A 110 -0.61 12.73 10.58
C THR A 110 -0.48 12.90 9.07
N GLU A 111 -0.19 14.13 8.62
CA GLU A 111 0.01 14.37 7.19
C GLU A 111 1.20 13.58 6.64
N ALA A 112 2.33 13.62 7.34
CA ALA A 112 3.54 12.89 6.94
C ALA A 112 3.30 11.37 6.88
N ASP A 113 2.67 10.79 7.91
CA ASP A 113 2.36 9.36 7.94
C ASP A 113 1.30 9.00 6.89
N GLY A 114 0.39 9.91 6.55
CA GLY A 114 -0.57 9.74 5.46
C GLY A 114 0.10 9.59 4.09
N HIS A 115 1.16 10.38 3.82
CA HIS A 115 1.99 10.23 2.64
C HIS A 115 2.72 8.88 2.62
N ASP A 116 3.29 8.47 3.74
CA ASP A 116 4.00 7.19 3.88
C ASP A 116 3.03 5.99 3.68
N ILE A 117 1.85 6.02 4.30
CA ILE A 117 0.81 4.99 4.12
C ILE A 117 0.34 4.94 2.66
N ALA A 118 0.04 6.07 2.05
CA ALA A 118 -0.35 6.12 0.64
C ALA A 118 0.74 5.54 -0.27
N ALA A 119 2.02 5.82 0.03
CA ALA A 119 3.13 5.24 -0.71
C ALA A 119 3.11 3.71 -0.66
N TYR A 120 2.91 3.10 0.52
CA TYR A 120 2.80 1.65 0.61
C TYR A 120 1.60 1.12 -0.18
N LEU A 121 0.44 1.74 -0.05
CA LEU A 121 -0.78 1.32 -0.76
C LEU A 121 -0.61 1.38 -2.28
N TYR A 122 0.13 2.35 -2.81
CA TYR A 122 0.44 2.42 -4.25
C TYR A 122 1.45 1.37 -4.72
N THR A 123 2.14 0.65 -3.84
CA THR A 123 2.92 -0.55 -4.21
C THR A 123 2.02 -1.78 -4.42
N LEU A 124 0.81 -1.80 -3.87
CA LEU A 124 -0.15 -2.92 -3.96
C LEU A 124 -0.89 -2.89 -5.32
N ARG A 125 -0.25 -3.47 -6.34
CA ARG A 125 -0.72 -3.54 -7.73
C ARG A 125 -1.01 -4.98 -8.15
#